data_30e26b1af91c9446b585f67d928ae085
#
_entry.id   30e26b1af91c9446b585f67d928ae085
#
_cell.length_a   1.000
_cell.length_b   1.000
_cell.length_c   1.000
_cell.angle_alpha   90.00
_cell.angle_beta   90.00
_cell.angle_gamma   90.00
#
_symmetry.space_group_name_H-M   'P 1'
#
loop_
_entity.id
_entity.type
_entity.pdbx_description
1 polymer ?
#
loop_
_entity_poly.entity_id
_entity_poly.type
_entity_poly.pdbx_seq_one_letter_code
_entity_poly.pdbx_strand_id
1 'polypeptide(L)'
;VVARCAWYKMGWDIANVYTTAEELARGQALTDPDYFRLCPNNAPLTILQAVPMWVAVKLGLAVPFVVLPYLDAVLLNLTAYFTVRCAQRITPSRWARGFAAAVSILWIALSPYVLYPYTDTWAVLFPVLAIYAWMTVRRPALRWGLVSLACFAGAAVKPTVLVVLIALGLLGLC
;
A
#
# COMPACT_ATOMS: atom_id res chain seq x y z
N VAL A 1 12.52 14.77 -6.83
CA VAL A 1 13.49 14.68 -7.93
C VAL A 1 13.44 13.29 -8.54
N VAL A 2 13.65 12.19 -7.77
CA VAL A 2 13.67 10.80 -8.28
C VAL A 2 12.38 10.47 -9.04
N ALA A 3 11.20 10.77 -8.48
CA ALA A 3 9.92 10.49 -9.12
C ALA A 3 9.72 11.24 -10.46
N ARG A 4 10.40 12.37 -10.68
CA ARG A 4 10.31 13.13 -11.95
C ARG A 4 11.32 12.66 -13.00
N CYS A 5 12.46 12.11 -12.56
CA CYS A 5 13.59 11.79 -13.46
C CYS A 5 13.72 10.30 -13.74
N ALA A 6 13.20 9.44 -12.89
CA ALA A 6 13.42 8.00 -12.95
C ALA A 6 12.16 7.18 -13.23
N TRP A 7 10.97 7.83 -13.38
CA TRP A 7 9.79 7.08 -13.75
C TRP A 7 9.90 6.63 -15.22
N TYR A 8 9.49 5.40 -15.47
CA TYR A 8 9.37 4.84 -16.81
C TYR A 8 8.12 3.97 -16.89
N LYS A 9 7.56 3.82 -18.08
CA LYS A 9 6.45 2.92 -18.28
C LYS A 9 6.92 1.49 -18.08
N MET A 10 6.41 0.84 -17.04
CA MET A 10 6.68 -0.57 -16.79
C MET A 10 5.81 -1.41 -17.70
N GLY A 11 6.29 -2.60 -18.03
CA GLY A 11 5.52 -3.61 -18.73
C GLY A 11 4.70 -4.49 -17.77
N TRP A 12 4.04 -5.50 -18.33
CA TRP A 12 3.34 -6.58 -17.63
C TRP A 12 2.11 -6.08 -16.86
N ASP A 13 1.70 -6.78 -15.83
CA ASP A 13 0.52 -6.48 -15.01
C ASP A 13 0.48 -5.06 -14.46
N ILE A 14 1.63 -4.51 -14.08
CA ILE A 14 1.74 -3.15 -13.57
C ILE A 14 1.27 -2.15 -14.64
N ALA A 15 1.70 -2.34 -15.88
CA ALA A 15 1.30 -1.48 -17.00
C ALA A 15 -0.21 -1.53 -17.22
N ASN A 16 -0.81 -2.71 -17.23
CA ASN A 16 -2.25 -2.87 -17.42
C ASN A 16 -3.03 -2.17 -16.31
N VAL A 17 -2.59 -2.29 -15.06
CA VAL A 17 -3.23 -1.65 -13.90
C VAL A 17 -3.22 -0.13 -14.03
N TYR A 18 -2.04 0.50 -14.19
CA TYR A 18 -1.99 1.96 -14.20
C TYR A 18 -2.50 2.58 -15.53
N THR A 19 -2.35 1.89 -16.66
CA THR A 19 -2.89 2.38 -17.94
C THR A 19 -4.42 2.40 -17.88
N THR A 20 -5.03 1.30 -17.43
CA THR A 20 -6.48 1.25 -17.25
C THR A 20 -6.96 2.25 -16.20
N ALA A 21 -6.19 2.46 -15.12
CA ALA A 21 -6.52 3.50 -14.14
C ALA A 21 -6.50 4.91 -14.76
N GLU A 22 -5.54 5.20 -15.64
CA GLU A 22 -5.49 6.47 -16.38
C GLU A 22 -6.66 6.61 -17.37
N GLU A 23 -6.98 5.55 -18.11
CA GLU A 23 -8.13 5.51 -19.03
C GLU A 23 -9.44 5.79 -18.28
N LEU A 24 -9.67 5.13 -17.17
CA LEU A 24 -10.82 5.38 -16.29
C LEU A 24 -10.84 6.84 -15.78
N ALA A 25 -9.70 7.36 -15.36
CA ALA A 25 -9.58 8.74 -14.89
C ALA A 25 -9.90 9.78 -15.95
N ARG A 26 -9.62 9.47 -17.22
CA ARG A 26 -9.92 10.32 -18.37
C ARG A 26 -11.30 10.07 -18.97
N GLY A 27 -12.03 9.04 -18.53
CA GLY A 27 -13.30 8.61 -19.15
C GLY A 27 -13.13 8.03 -20.53
N GLN A 28 -11.99 7.40 -20.80
CA GLN A 28 -11.67 6.76 -22.09
C GLN A 28 -12.12 5.30 -22.11
N ALA A 29 -12.26 4.72 -23.31
CA ALA A 29 -12.47 3.29 -23.46
C ALA A 29 -11.22 2.51 -23.01
N LEU A 30 -11.43 1.34 -22.42
CA LEU A 30 -10.33 0.49 -21.96
C LEU A 30 -9.61 -0.15 -23.15
N THR A 31 -8.29 -0.07 -23.15
CA THR A 31 -7.45 -0.70 -24.19
C THR A 31 -7.49 -2.22 -24.09
N ASP A 32 -7.49 -2.78 -22.86
CA ASP A 32 -7.53 -4.23 -22.62
C ASP A 32 -8.63 -4.58 -21.59
N PRO A 33 -9.91 -4.64 -22.03
CA PRO A 33 -11.01 -4.96 -21.13
C PRO A 33 -10.99 -6.41 -20.65
N ASP A 34 -10.32 -7.32 -21.38
CA ASP A 34 -10.27 -8.74 -21.04
C ASP A 34 -9.22 -9.07 -20.00
N TYR A 35 -8.26 -8.19 -19.75
CA TYR A 35 -7.24 -8.37 -18.71
C TYR A 35 -7.84 -8.71 -17.34
N PHE A 36 -8.89 -8.00 -16.93
CA PHE A 36 -9.51 -8.21 -15.61
C PHE A 36 -10.39 -9.47 -15.52
N ARG A 37 -10.68 -10.13 -16.64
CA ARG A 37 -11.27 -11.48 -16.63
C ARG A 37 -10.25 -12.53 -16.20
N LEU A 38 -8.97 -12.31 -16.56
CA LEU A 38 -7.85 -13.19 -16.20
C LEU A 38 -7.26 -12.82 -14.85
N CYS A 39 -7.19 -11.53 -14.52
CA CYS A 39 -6.58 -10.98 -13.31
C CYS A 39 -7.55 -10.11 -12.50
N PRO A 40 -8.69 -10.67 -12.00
CA PRO A 40 -9.72 -9.89 -11.31
C PRO A 40 -9.23 -9.27 -10.00
N ASN A 41 -8.20 -9.84 -9.38
CA ASN A 41 -7.57 -9.34 -8.16
C ASN A 41 -6.89 -7.97 -8.34
N ASN A 42 -6.60 -7.56 -9.57
CA ASN A 42 -5.99 -6.26 -9.85
C ASN A 42 -7.03 -5.13 -10.03
N ALA A 43 -8.32 -5.46 -10.21
CA ALA A 43 -9.38 -4.46 -10.41
C ALA A 43 -9.52 -3.49 -9.22
N PRO A 44 -9.51 -3.91 -7.94
CA PRO A 44 -9.59 -2.98 -6.82
C PRO A 44 -8.43 -1.97 -6.79
N LEU A 45 -7.20 -2.40 -7.07
CA LEU A 45 -6.05 -1.49 -7.13
C LEU A 45 -6.20 -0.50 -8.28
N THR A 46 -6.65 -0.95 -9.46
CA THR A 46 -6.89 -0.09 -10.62
C THR A 46 -7.87 1.03 -10.28
N ILE A 47 -8.98 0.69 -9.61
CA ILE A 47 -9.98 1.69 -9.19
C ILE A 47 -9.38 2.66 -8.17
N LEU A 48 -8.62 2.15 -7.19
CA LEU A 48 -7.95 3.00 -6.20
C LEU A 48 -6.94 3.96 -6.83
N GLN A 49 -6.23 3.55 -7.87
CA GLN A 49 -5.29 4.40 -8.61
C GLN A 49 -6.00 5.40 -9.53
N ALA A 50 -7.15 5.02 -10.09
CA ALA A 50 -7.94 5.91 -10.94
C ALA A 50 -8.42 7.16 -10.20
N VAL A 51 -8.74 7.07 -8.92
CA VAL A 51 -9.23 8.20 -8.12
C VAL A 51 -8.21 9.37 -8.06
N PRO A 52 -6.97 9.19 -7.58
CA PRO A 52 -5.98 10.27 -7.58
C PRO A 52 -5.60 10.73 -8.98
N MET A 53 -5.58 9.85 -9.97
CA MET A 53 -5.35 10.23 -11.35
C MET A 53 -6.50 11.09 -11.90
N TRP A 54 -7.75 10.78 -11.56
CA TRP A 54 -8.90 11.60 -11.93
C TRP A 54 -8.78 13.02 -11.35
N VAL A 55 -8.38 13.14 -10.08
CA VAL A 55 -8.10 14.45 -9.48
C VAL A 55 -7.00 15.18 -10.26
N ALA A 56 -5.92 14.48 -10.60
CA ALA A 56 -4.82 15.04 -11.38
C ALA A 56 -5.28 15.54 -12.77
N VAL A 57 -6.13 14.78 -13.45
CA VAL A 57 -6.74 15.17 -14.74
C VAL A 57 -7.60 16.44 -14.55
N LYS A 58 -8.43 16.50 -13.51
CA LYS A 58 -9.25 17.67 -13.19
C LYS A 58 -8.42 18.92 -12.87
N LEU A 59 -7.23 18.74 -12.32
CA LEU A 59 -6.25 19.79 -12.05
C LEU A 59 -5.40 20.17 -13.29
N GLY A 60 -5.66 19.57 -14.45
CA GLY A 60 -4.97 19.88 -15.70
C GLY A 60 -3.58 19.26 -15.84
N LEU A 61 -3.23 18.22 -15.06
CA LEU A 61 -1.97 17.54 -15.24
C LEU A 61 -1.98 16.75 -16.56
N ALA A 62 -1.01 17.03 -17.42
CA ALA A 62 -0.86 16.34 -18.71
C ALA A 62 -0.55 14.83 -18.53
N VAL A 63 0.21 14.48 -17.48
CA VAL A 63 0.61 13.11 -17.15
C VAL A 63 0.11 12.76 -15.75
N PRO A 64 -1.14 12.27 -15.60
CA PRO A 64 -1.73 12.00 -14.27
C PRO A 64 -1.03 10.87 -13.52
N PHE A 65 -0.39 9.94 -14.21
CA PHE A 65 0.42 8.88 -13.60
C PHE A 65 1.44 9.39 -12.58
N VAL A 66 1.95 10.62 -12.74
CA VAL A 66 2.98 11.22 -11.85
C VAL A 66 2.52 11.26 -10.38
N VAL A 67 1.22 11.28 -10.10
CA VAL A 67 0.72 11.29 -8.71
C VAL A 67 1.00 9.97 -7.98
N LEU A 68 1.09 8.83 -8.69
CA LEU A 68 1.25 7.53 -8.06
C LEU A 68 2.57 7.37 -7.31
N PRO A 69 3.76 7.69 -7.88
CA PRO A 69 5.01 7.65 -7.13
C PRO A 69 5.01 8.53 -5.86
N TYR A 70 4.29 9.64 -5.86
CA TYR A 70 4.16 10.46 -4.63
C TYR A 70 3.29 9.76 -3.58
N LEU A 71 2.20 9.12 -4.00
CA LEU A 71 1.38 8.32 -3.09
C LEU A 71 2.13 7.10 -2.57
N ASP A 72 2.88 6.41 -3.43
CA ASP A 72 3.75 5.31 -3.03
C ASP A 72 4.78 5.76 -1.99
N ALA A 73 5.39 6.93 -2.18
CA ALA A 73 6.29 7.50 -1.20
C ALA A 73 5.58 7.75 0.15
N VAL A 74 4.36 8.26 0.14
CA VAL A 74 3.56 8.47 1.36
C VAL A 74 3.26 7.13 2.04
N LEU A 75 2.78 6.13 1.29
CA LEU A 75 2.44 4.80 1.81
C LEU A 75 3.66 4.10 2.43
N LEU A 76 4.81 4.13 1.75
CA LEU A 76 6.05 3.54 2.24
C LEU A 76 6.57 4.27 3.49
N ASN A 77 6.52 5.59 3.52
CA ASN A 77 6.93 6.35 4.71
C ASN A 77 6.00 6.09 5.91
N LEU A 78 4.69 6.00 5.70
CA LEU A 78 3.74 5.60 6.75
C LEU A 78 4.03 4.17 7.22
N THR A 79 4.32 3.25 6.31
CA THR A 79 4.70 1.87 6.65
C THR A 79 5.95 1.84 7.51
N ALA A 80 7.01 2.56 7.12
CA ALA A 80 8.24 2.67 7.90
C ALA A 80 7.97 3.27 9.29
N TYR A 81 7.19 4.35 9.37
CA TYR A 81 6.81 4.98 10.63
C TYR A 81 6.11 4.00 11.57
N PHE A 82 5.06 3.32 11.10
CA PHE A 82 4.32 2.38 11.95
C PHE A 82 5.15 1.14 12.31
N THR A 83 6.06 0.68 11.42
CA THR A 83 7.00 -0.39 11.74
C THR A 83 7.92 0.00 12.90
N VAL A 84 8.47 1.21 12.89
CA VAL A 84 9.27 1.74 14.01
C VAL A 84 8.42 1.85 15.28
N ARG A 85 7.15 2.29 15.18
CA ARG A 85 6.24 2.37 16.33
C ARG A 85 5.95 0.98 16.92
N CYS A 86 5.81 -0.06 16.09
CA CYS A 86 5.69 -1.45 16.55
C CYS A 86 6.97 -1.89 17.28
N ALA A 87 8.14 -1.66 16.70
CA ALA A 87 9.42 -2.00 17.33
C ALA A 87 9.60 -1.33 18.70
N GLN A 88 9.18 -0.07 18.85
CA GLN A 88 9.19 0.65 20.12
C GLN A 88 8.30 0.02 21.21
N ARG A 89 7.28 -0.75 20.81
CA ARG A 89 6.40 -1.48 21.74
C ARG A 89 6.96 -2.85 22.12
N ILE A 90 7.73 -3.48 21.23
CA ILE A 90 8.29 -4.81 21.43
C ILE A 90 9.52 -4.77 22.34
N THR A 91 10.38 -3.75 22.20
CA THR A 91 11.66 -3.71 22.94
C THR A 91 11.91 -2.40 23.66
N PRO A 92 12.37 -2.43 24.92
CA PRO A 92 12.82 -1.26 25.65
C PRO A 92 14.21 -0.79 25.21
N SER A 93 15.00 -1.63 24.55
CA SER A 93 16.37 -1.34 24.14
C SER A 93 16.44 -0.19 23.14
N ARG A 94 17.16 0.88 23.47
CA ARG A 94 17.40 2.01 22.57
C ARG A 94 18.15 1.61 21.30
N TRP A 95 19.06 0.67 21.41
CA TRP A 95 19.84 0.18 20.27
C TRP A 95 18.99 -0.63 19.30
N ALA A 96 18.14 -1.54 19.81
CA ALA A 96 17.22 -2.30 18.97
C ALA A 96 16.20 -1.39 18.27
N ARG A 97 15.69 -0.35 18.97
CA ARG A 97 14.80 0.66 18.35
C ARG A 97 15.52 1.49 17.29
N GLY A 98 16.77 1.90 17.55
CA GLY A 98 17.60 2.61 16.58
C GLY A 98 17.89 1.77 15.34
N PHE A 99 18.23 0.50 15.52
CA PHE A 99 18.43 -0.45 14.42
C PHE A 99 17.14 -0.66 13.59
N ALA A 100 16.00 -0.88 14.25
CA ALA A 100 14.72 -1.00 13.58
C ALA A 100 14.36 0.26 12.78
N ALA A 101 14.63 1.45 13.31
CA ALA A 101 14.44 2.71 12.61
C ALA A 101 15.35 2.82 11.37
N ALA A 102 16.63 2.52 11.51
CA ALA A 102 17.59 2.56 10.40
C ALA A 102 17.20 1.59 9.28
N VAL A 103 16.85 0.34 9.63
CA VAL A 103 16.37 -0.66 8.67
C VAL A 103 15.08 -0.21 8.00
N SER A 104 14.11 0.31 8.76
CA SER A 104 12.85 0.79 8.19
C SER A 104 13.04 1.96 7.23
N ILE A 105 13.96 2.88 7.53
CA ILE A 105 14.29 3.99 6.62
C ILE A 105 14.95 3.46 5.35
N LEU A 106 15.97 2.62 5.48
CA LEU A 106 16.76 2.14 4.35
C LEU A 106 15.96 1.20 3.43
N TRP A 107 15.18 0.26 4.00
CA TRP A 107 14.54 -0.81 3.22
C TRP A 107 13.08 -0.53 2.88
N ILE A 108 12.41 0.37 3.60
CA ILE A 108 11.01 0.70 3.35
C ILE A 108 10.90 2.12 2.79
N ALA A 109 11.28 3.14 3.58
CA ALA A 109 11.06 4.55 3.21
C ALA A 109 11.87 4.98 1.98
N LEU A 110 13.11 4.49 1.83
CA LEU A 110 13.98 4.76 0.68
C LEU A 110 13.94 3.65 -0.38
N SER A 111 12.96 2.75 -0.29
CA SER A 111 12.82 1.64 -1.23
C SER A 111 12.60 2.14 -2.66
N PRO A 112 13.22 1.49 -3.68
CA PRO A 112 12.90 1.74 -5.09
C PRO A 112 11.44 1.39 -5.45
N TYR A 113 10.73 0.66 -4.59
CA TYR A 113 9.29 0.38 -4.75
C TYR A 113 8.43 1.65 -4.82
N VAL A 114 8.95 2.82 -4.45
CA VAL A 114 8.32 4.11 -4.69
C VAL A 114 8.02 4.37 -6.18
N LEU A 115 8.72 3.70 -7.07
CA LEU A 115 8.50 3.79 -8.52
C LEU A 115 7.59 2.68 -9.07
N TYR A 116 7.13 1.76 -8.20
CA TYR A 116 6.33 0.60 -8.56
C TYR A 116 4.92 0.68 -7.95
N PRO A 117 3.99 1.41 -8.57
CA PRO A 117 2.63 1.58 -8.06
C PRO A 117 1.80 0.29 -8.28
N TYR A 118 2.13 -0.75 -7.54
CA TYR A 118 1.51 -2.06 -7.66
C TYR A 118 1.02 -2.60 -6.31
N THR A 119 0.41 -3.77 -6.33
CA THR A 119 -0.27 -4.35 -5.16
C THR A 119 0.61 -4.44 -3.92
N ASP A 120 1.91 -4.72 -4.09
CA ASP A 120 2.87 -4.82 -2.97
C ASP A 120 3.03 -3.48 -2.25
N THR A 121 3.27 -2.40 -3.00
CA THR A 121 3.45 -1.06 -2.44
C THR A 121 2.18 -0.55 -1.78
N TRP A 122 1.01 -0.79 -2.39
CA TRP A 122 -0.27 -0.30 -1.89
C TRP A 122 -0.81 -1.14 -0.73
N ALA A 123 -0.46 -2.42 -0.65
CA ALA A 123 -0.94 -3.31 0.40
C ALA A 123 -0.08 -3.33 1.67
N VAL A 124 1.22 -3.00 1.59
CA VAL A 124 2.20 -3.21 2.69
C VAL A 124 1.86 -2.43 3.97
N LEU A 125 1.19 -1.30 3.87
CA LEU A 125 0.79 -0.51 5.03
C LEU A 125 -0.24 -1.24 5.91
N PHE A 126 -1.18 -1.95 5.31
CA PHE A 126 -2.32 -2.54 6.03
C PHE A 126 -1.93 -3.61 7.05
N PRO A 127 -1.05 -4.60 6.76
CA PRO A 127 -0.59 -5.56 7.76
C PRO A 127 0.13 -4.87 8.92
N VAL A 128 0.91 -3.83 8.64
CA VAL A 128 1.61 -3.07 9.70
C VAL A 128 0.62 -2.30 10.57
N LEU A 129 -0.42 -1.70 10.00
CA LEU A 129 -1.50 -1.05 10.75
C LEU A 129 -2.29 -2.05 11.61
N ALA A 130 -2.56 -3.25 11.09
CA ALA A 130 -3.23 -4.31 11.85
C ALA A 130 -2.40 -4.71 13.07
N ILE A 131 -1.10 -4.96 12.90
CA ILE A 131 -0.18 -5.28 13.99
C ILE A 131 -0.10 -4.12 14.99
N TYR A 132 0.01 -2.88 14.50
CA TYR A 132 0.06 -1.71 15.37
C TYR A 132 -1.22 -1.54 16.20
N ALA A 133 -2.38 -1.72 15.58
CA ALA A 133 -3.67 -1.68 16.27
C ALA A 133 -3.76 -2.79 17.33
N TRP A 134 -3.34 -4.01 16.99
CA TRP A 134 -3.26 -5.13 17.92
C TRP A 134 -2.44 -4.81 19.17
N MET A 135 -1.29 -4.16 19.00
CA MET A 135 -0.37 -3.85 20.09
C MET A 135 -0.77 -2.61 20.92
N THR A 136 -1.57 -1.71 20.38
CA THR A 136 -1.82 -0.40 20.99
C THR A 136 -3.24 -0.24 21.52
N VAL A 137 -4.23 -0.86 20.91
CA VAL A 137 -5.63 -0.69 21.27
C VAL A 137 -6.01 -1.61 22.42
N ARG A 138 -6.39 -1.01 23.54
CA ARG A 138 -6.71 -1.77 24.78
C ARG A 138 -8.12 -2.38 24.77
N ARG A 139 -9.10 -1.71 24.16
CA ARG A 139 -10.50 -2.20 24.10
C ARG A 139 -10.62 -3.33 23.08
N PRO A 140 -10.98 -4.58 23.48
CA PRO A 140 -10.94 -5.74 22.58
C PRO A 140 -11.80 -5.58 21.34
N ALA A 141 -13.04 -5.10 21.49
CA ALA A 141 -13.93 -4.90 20.34
C ALA A 141 -13.37 -3.91 19.32
N LEU A 142 -12.84 -2.76 19.79
CA LEU A 142 -12.23 -1.76 18.91
C LEU A 142 -10.95 -2.31 18.26
N ARG A 143 -10.14 -3.04 19.02
CA ARG A 143 -8.91 -3.67 18.52
C ARG A 143 -9.22 -4.62 17.36
N TRP A 144 -10.16 -5.55 17.56
CA TRP A 144 -10.54 -6.48 16.52
C TRP A 144 -11.21 -5.78 15.34
N GLY A 145 -12.03 -4.76 15.58
CA GLY A 145 -12.63 -3.95 14.52
C GLY A 145 -11.57 -3.29 13.63
N LEU A 146 -10.54 -2.65 14.23
CA LEU A 146 -9.47 -2.01 13.48
C LEU A 146 -8.55 -3.02 12.77
N VAL A 147 -8.22 -4.14 13.42
CA VAL A 147 -7.45 -5.23 12.81
C VAL A 147 -8.18 -5.79 11.59
N SER A 148 -9.47 -6.13 11.74
CA SER A 148 -10.26 -6.66 10.64
C SER A 148 -10.39 -5.64 9.51
N LEU A 149 -10.69 -4.38 9.83
CA LEU A 149 -10.78 -3.30 8.83
C LEU A 149 -9.48 -3.17 8.03
N ALA A 150 -8.33 -3.12 8.69
CA ALA A 150 -7.03 -3.03 8.03
C ALA A 150 -6.78 -4.28 7.16
N CYS A 151 -7.02 -5.49 7.70
CA CYS A 151 -6.77 -6.72 6.93
C CYS A 151 -7.70 -6.85 5.73
N PHE A 152 -8.99 -6.53 5.84
CA PHE A 152 -9.92 -6.60 4.71
C PHE A 152 -9.65 -5.50 3.67
N ALA A 153 -9.34 -4.28 4.10
CA ALA A 153 -8.94 -3.22 3.17
C ALA A 153 -7.65 -3.58 2.42
N GLY A 154 -6.67 -4.14 3.11
CA GLY A 154 -5.44 -4.64 2.48
C GLY A 154 -5.69 -5.83 1.56
N ALA A 155 -6.57 -6.74 1.93
CA ALA A 155 -6.92 -7.92 1.14
C ALA A 155 -7.64 -7.56 -0.17
N ALA A 156 -8.38 -6.46 -0.19
CA ALA A 156 -8.97 -5.93 -1.42
C ALA A 156 -7.90 -5.56 -2.46
N VAL A 157 -6.70 -5.16 -2.00
CA VAL A 157 -5.56 -4.86 -2.88
C VAL A 157 -4.70 -6.11 -3.10
N LYS A 158 -4.43 -6.88 -2.02
CA LYS A 158 -3.60 -8.08 -2.06
C LYS A 158 -4.12 -9.13 -1.06
N PRO A 159 -4.74 -10.21 -1.52
CA PRO A 159 -5.39 -11.22 -0.64
C PRO A 159 -4.48 -11.82 0.43
N THR A 160 -3.16 -11.88 0.20
CA THR A 160 -2.18 -12.40 1.16
C THR A 160 -2.15 -11.62 2.48
N VAL A 161 -2.68 -10.40 2.54
CA VAL A 161 -2.79 -9.61 3.78
C VAL A 161 -3.66 -10.32 4.83
N LEU A 162 -4.62 -11.17 4.42
CA LEU A 162 -5.44 -11.96 5.35
C LEU A 162 -4.65 -12.92 6.23
N VAL A 163 -3.45 -13.31 5.82
CA VAL A 163 -2.55 -14.15 6.65
C VAL A 163 -2.28 -13.47 8.00
N VAL A 164 -2.18 -12.15 8.03
CA VAL A 164 -1.98 -11.39 9.28
C VAL A 164 -3.20 -11.50 10.20
N LEU A 165 -4.41 -11.45 9.65
CA LEU A 165 -5.63 -11.62 10.44
C LEU A 165 -5.68 -13.01 11.08
N ILE A 166 -5.34 -14.05 10.32
CA ILE A 166 -5.28 -15.43 10.82
C ILE A 166 -4.22 -15.55 11.93
N ALA A 167 -3.01 -15.02 11.70
CA ALA A 167 -1.93 -15.07 12.68
C ALA A 167 -2.30 -14.35 14.00
N LEU A 168 -2.89 -13.16 13.91
CA LEU A 168 -3.34 -12.43 15.10
C LEU A 168 -4.53 -13.11 15.79
N GLY A 169 -5.40 -13.79 15.02
CA GLY A 169 -6.47 -14.62 15.56
C GLY A 169 -5.94 -15.77 16.41
N LEU A 170 -4.95 -16.49 15.91
CA LEU A 170 -4.30 -17.57 16.65
C LEU A 170 -3.62 -17.07 17.92
N LEU A 171 -2.90 -15.93 17.85
CA LEU A 171 -2.28 -15.30 19.02
C LEU A 171 -3.30 -14.81 20.06
N GLY A 172 -4.52 -14.49 19.64
CA GLY A 172 -5.60 -14.06 20.56
C GLY A 172 -6.31 -15.21 21.26
N LEU A 173 -6.08 -16.45 20.83
CA LEU A 173 -6.63 -17.68 21.46
C LEU A 173 -5.65 -18.29 22.49
N CYS A 174 -4.38 -17.88 22.50
CA CYS A 174 -3.37 -18.27 23.49
C CYS A 174 -3.31 -17.27 24.63
#